data_be184559b7a776c01a1ac41428352072
#
_entry.id   be184559b7a776c01a1ac41428352072
#
_cell.length_a   1.000
_cell.length_b   1.000
_cell.length_c   1.000
_cell.angle_alpha   90.00
_cell.angle_beta   90.00
_cell.angle_gamma   90.00
#
_symmetry.space_group_name_H-M   'P 1'
#
loop_
_entity.id
_entity.type
_entity.pdbx_description
1 polymer ?
#
loop_
_entity_poly.entity_id
_entity_poly.type
_entity_poly.pdbx_seq_one_letter_code
_entity_poly.pdbx_strand_id
1 'polypeptide(L)'
;MNKRPFVTKEQVEEIVKTYPTPFHLYDEKGIRENVKALKEAFSWNPGYKEYFAVKATPNPFLIDILKEYGCGCDCSSYTELMLSEAVGVTGHDIMFSSNDTPAEDFVLADKLGAIINLDDITHIDFLEKTIGHIPETISCRYNPGGLFKISNDIMDNPGDAKYGMTTEQITDAYRILKEKGAKEFGLHAFLASNTVTNDYYPMLAKVLFEQAVRLAKETGVHIKFINLSGGIGIPYRPDQEPNDIYAIGEGVRKVYEEVLVPAGMGDVEIYTELGRYMMGPYGGLVTKAIHEKHTYKEYIGVDACAVNLMRPAMYGAYHHITVLGKEDAPCDHKYDVSGSLCENNDKFAIDRMLPKIDIGDYLFIHDAGAHGFSMGYNYNGKLRSAELLLREDGSVQMIRRAETPSDYFATFDCFPIGAKLIKK
;
A
#
# COMPACT_ATOMS: atom_id res chain seq x y z
N MET A 1 12.64 14.40 -13.32
CA MET A 1 13.65 13.43 -12.81
C MET A 1 13.80 12.30 -13.83
N ASN A 2 15.02 11.91 -14.22
CA ASN A 2 15.17 10.78 -15.14
C ASN A 2 15.02 9.49 -14.32
N LYS A 3 13.90 8.77 -14.45
CA LYS A 3 13.68 7.50 -13.77
C LYS A 3 14.61 6.44 -14.34
N ARG A 4 15.45 5.86 -13.49
CA ARG A 4 16.33 4.75 -13.86
C ARG A 4 15.96 3.50 -13.06
N PRO A 5 16.00 2.31 -13.67
CA PRO A 5 15.79 1.07 -12.94
C PRO A 5 16.94 0.84 -11.95
N PHE A 6 16.65 0.16 -10.85
CA PHE A 6 17.65 -0.24 -9.86
C PHE A 6 18.41 -1.54 -10.26
N VAL A 7 18.13 -2.06 -11.46
CA VAL A 7 18.72 -3.26 -12.02
C VAL A 7 19.18 -2.97 -13.45
N THR A 8 20.31 -3.55 -13.87
CA THR A 8 20.84 -3.42 -15.23
C THR A 8 20.32 -4.51 -16.15
N LYS A 9 20.51 -4.33 -17.47
CA LYS A 9 20.17 -5.36 -18.47
C LYS A 9 20.91 -6.67 -18.20
N GLU A 10 22.20 -6.60 -17.90
CA GLU A 10 23.05 -7.77 -17.66
C GLU A 10 22.59 -8.54 -16.41
N GLN A 11 22.19 -7.83 -15.36
CA GLN A 11 21.61 -8.46 -14.16
C GLN A 11 20.30 -9.16 -14.50
N VAL A 12 19.42 -8.54 -15.28
CA VAL A 12 18.16 -9.18 -15.71
C VAL A 12 18.45 -10.40 -16.60
N GLU A 13 19.40 -10.32 -17.52
CA GLU A 13 19.83 -11.45 -18.34
C GLU A 13 20.36 -12.63 -17.51
N GLU A 14 20.99 -12.36 -16.37
CA GLU A 14 21.40 -13.41 -15.43
C GLU A 14 20.22 -13.98 -14.65
N ILE A 15 19.33 -13.11 -14.15
CA ILE A 15 18.13 -13.51 -13.39
C ILE A 15 17.23 -14.44 -14.23
N VAL A 16 17.01 -14.12 -15.49
CA VAL A 16 16.10 -14.89 -16.36
C VAL A 16 16.58 -16.28 -16.70
N LYS A 17 17.86 -16.60 -16.49
CA LYS A 17 18.36 -17.98 -16.61
C LYS A 17 17.74 -18.91 -15.57
N THR A 18 17.32 -18.37 -14.42
CA THR A 18 16.71 -19.12 -13.32
C THR A 18 15.23 -18.82 -13.18
N TYR A 19 14.84 -17.56 -13.34
CA TYR A 19 13.47 -17.08 -13.14
C TYR A 19 12.95 -16.42 -14.42
N PRO A 20 12.11 -17.10 -15.21
CA PRO A 20 11.60 -16.54 -16.46
C PRO A 20 10.70 -15.31 -16.21
N THR A 21 10.70 -14.36 -17.16
CA THR A 21 9.75 -13.25 -17.18
C THR A 21 8.31 -13.74 -17.43
N PRO A 22 7.27 -12.99 -17.00
CA PRO A 22 7.38 -11.79 -16.21
C PRO A 22 7.60 -12.08 -14.71
N PHE A 23 8.21 -11.14 -13.99
CA PHE A 23 8.30 -11.21 -12.53
C PHE A 23 8.32 -9.80 -11.93
N HIS A 24 7.84 -9.68 -10.69
CA HIS A 24 8.08 -8.49 -9.88
C HIS A 24 9.46 -8.60 -9.24
N LEU A 25 10.23 -7.52 -9.27
CA LEU A 25 11.53 -7.42 -8.62
C LEU A 25 11.51 -6.28 -7.61
N TYR A 26 11.96 -6.55 -6.38
CA TYR A 26 12.04 -5.57 -5.30
C TYR A 26 13.51 -5.27 -4.96
N ASP A 27 13.79 -4.02 -4.59
CA ASP A 27 15.10 -3.52 -4.18
C ASP A 27 15.19 -3.44 -2.66
N GLU A 28 15.87 -4.41 -2.04
CA GLU A 28 16.05 -4.43 -0.58
C GLU A 28 16.76 -3.18 -0.06
N LYS A 29 17.80 -2.73 -0.75
CA LYS A 29 18.59 -1.57 -0.35
C LYS A 29 17.73 -0.32 -0.31
N GLY A 30 16.97 -0.07 -1.37
CA GLY A 30 16.08 1.09 -1.45
C GLY A 30 14.99 1.05 -0.38
N ILE A 31 14.40 -0.13 -0.10
CA ILE A 31 13.42 -0.29 0.99
C ILE A 31 14.04 0.06 2.34
N ARG A 32 15.24 -0.44 2.65
CA ARG A 32 15.94 -0.17 3.90
C ARG A 32 16.31 1.30 4.08
N GLU A 33 16.79 1.94 3.04
CA GLU A 33 17.11 3.38 3.04
C GLU A 33 15.85 4.22 3.28
N ASN A 34 14.75 3.87 2.63
CA ASN A 34 13.49 4.59 2.75
C ASN A 34 12.89 4.52 4.17
N VAL A 35 12.86 3.33 4.77
CA VAL A 35 12.33 3.20 6.15
C VAL A 35 13.18 3.93 7.17
N LYS A 36 14.51 3.96 6.99
CA LYS A 36 15.42 4.77 7.83
C LYS A 36 15.10 6.25 7.73
N ALA A 37 14.95 6.77 6.50
CA ALA A 37 14.62 8.17 6.27
C ALA A 37 13.26 8.54 6.89
N LEU A 38 12.25 7.69 6.75
CA LEU A 38 10.94 7.91 7.38
C LEU A 38 11.05 8.00 8.91
N LYS A 39 11.75 7.05 9.53
CA LYS A 39 11.93 7.05 10.99
C LYS A 39 12.71 8.25 11.48
N GLU A 40 13.72 8.69 10.74
CA GLU A 40 14.50 9.89 11.06
C GLU A 40 13.63 11.14 10.99
N ALA A 41 12.82 11.28 9.93
CA ALA A 41 11.93 12.42 9.73
C ALA A 41 10.90 12.61 10.87
N PHE A 42 10.48 11.53 11.52
CA PHE A 42 9.53 11.55 12.62
C PHE A 42 10.16 11.28 14.01
N SER A 43 11.49 11.26 14.11
CA SER A 43 12.23 10.98 15.36
C SER A 43 11.98 12.00 16.48
N TRP A 44 11.45 13.17 16.15
CA TRP A 44 11.04 14.20 17.09
C TRP A 44 9.87 13.76 18.01
N ASN A 45 9.06 12.76 17.60
CA ASN A 45 8.02 12.15 18.42
C ASN A 45 8.51 10.78 18.93
N PRO A 46 8.81 10.64 20.25
CA PRO A 46 9.39 9.39 20.79
C PRO A 46 8.48 8.16 20.62
N GLY A 47 7.16 8.38 20.52
CA GLY A 47 6.17 7.34 20.31
C GLY A 47 5.85 7.05 18.83
N TYR A 48 6.57 7.69 17.89
CA TYR A 48 6.30 7.50 16.46
C TYR A 48 6.40 6.05 16.04
N LYS A 49 5.39 5.59 15.29
CA LYS A 49 5.37 4.25 14.73
C LYS A 49 4.77 4.22 13.32
N GLU A 50 5.46 3.54 12.43
CA GLU A 50 4.93 3.16 11.12
C GLU A 50 4.27 1.79 11.23
N TYR A 51 3.04 1.69 10.78
CA TYR A 51 2.31 0.43 10.55
C TYR A 51 2.22 0.22 9.04
N PHE A 52 3.06 -0.65 8.51
CA PHE A 52 3.08 -0.89 7.07
C PHE A 52 1.73 -1.42 6.58
N ALA A 53 1.12 -0.74 5.59
CA ALA A 53 -0.15 -1.17 5.00
C ALA A 53 0.05 -2.47 4.20
N VAL A 54 -0.31 -3.60 4.81
CA VAL A 54 -0.09 -4.95 4.24
C VAL A 54 -0.72 -5.11 2.86
N LYS A 55 -1.90 -4.52 2.64
CA LYS A 55 -2.60 -4.51 1.34
C LYS A 55 -1.76 -3.98 0.17
N ALA A 56 -0.79 -3.13 0.45
CA ALA A 56 0.06 -2.58 -0.60
C ALA A 56 0.98 -3.65 -1.20
N THR A 57 1.57 -4.51 -0.34
CA THR A 57 2.51 -5.56 -0.77
C THR A 57 2.51 -6.69 0.27
N PRO A 58 1.54 -7.63 0.24
CA PRO A 58 1.37 -8.68 1.24
C PRO A 58 2.40 -9.80 1.02
N ASN A 59 3.65 -9.54 1.36
CA ASN A 59 4.75 -10.49 1.23
C ASN A 59 5.53 -10.60 2.56
N PRO A 60 5.65 -11.79 3.16
CA PRO A 60 6.26 -11.97 4.47
C PRO A 60 7.73 -11.55 4.50
N PHE A 61 8.50 -11.75 3.43
CA PHE A 61 9.91 -11.36 3.38
C PHE A 61 10.09 -9.84 3.43
N LEU A 62 9.21 -9.10 2.79
CA LEU A 62 9.25 -7.63 2.78
C LEU A 62 8.78 -7.06 4.13
N ILE A 63 7.75 -7.66 4.73
CA ILE A 63 7.29 -7.28 6.06
C ILE A 63 8.38 -7.54 7.11
N ASP A 64 9.10 -8.65 7.00
CA ASP A 64 10.19 -9.00 7.92
C ASP A 64 11.35 -7.97 7.86
N ILE A 65 11.68 -7.47 6.66
CA ILE A 65 12.64 -6.36 6.50
C ILE A 65 12.16 -5.11 7.26
N LEU A 66 10.89 -4.72 7.11
CA LEU A 66 10.35 -3.53 7.80
C LEU A 66 10.29 -3.71 9.31
N LYS A 67 9.96 -4.92 9.76
CA LYS A 67 9.95 -5.29 11.19
C LYS A 67 11.32 -5.12 11.86
N GLU A 68 12.44 -5.37 11.16
CA GLU A 68 13.78 -5.09 11.68
C GLU A 68 13.97 -3.63 12.12
N TYR A 69 13.19 -2.71 11.56
CA TYR A 69 13.19 -1.29 11.90
C TYR A 69 12.07 -0.91 12.89
N GLY A 70 11.36 -1.89 13.45
CA GLY A 70 10.28 -1.67 14.40
C GLY A 70 8.96 -1.23 13.78
N CYS A 71 8.78 -1.40 12.48
CA CYS A 71 7.48 -1.19 11.84
C CYS A 71 6.48 -2.26 12.29
N GLY A 72 5.24 -1.85 12.51
CA GLY A 72 4.11 -2.74 12.68
C GLY A 72 3.42 -3.04 11.34
N CYS A 73 2.23 -3.66 11.43
CA CYS A 73 1.38 -3.96 10.28
C CYS A 73 0.02 -3.27 10.40
N ASP A 74 -0.42 -2.56 9.36
CA ASP A 74 -1.82 -2.19 9.16
C ASP A 74 -2.50 -3.30 8.36
N CYS A 75 -3.46 -3.98 8.98
CA CYS A 75 -4.22 -5.09 8.44
C CYS A 75 -5.67 -4.69 8.20
N SER A 76 -6.25 -5.15 7.10
CA SER A 76 -7.64 -4.86 6.73
C SER A 76 -8.49 -6.12 6.53
N SER A 77 -7.95 -7.32 6.79
CA SER A 77 -8.64 -8.59 6.62
C SER A 77 -8.05 -9.72 7.47
N TYR A 78 -8.83 -10.78 7.59
CA TYR A 78 -8.44 -12.02 8.28
C TYR A 78 -7.08 -12.57 7.80
N THR A 79 -6.89 -12.61 6.47
CA THR A 79 -5.65 -13.18 5.89
C THR A 79 -4.44 -12.27 6.08
N GLU A 80 -4.62 -10.97 6.14
CA GLU A 80 -3.54 -10.03 6.48
C GLU A 80 -3.14 -10.14 7.96
N LEU A 81 -4.09 -10.37 8.86
CA LEU A 81 -3.83 -10.69 10.27
C LEU A 81 -3.02 -11.98 10.40
N MET A 82 -3.42 -13.06 9.69
CA MET A 82 -2.67 -14.31 9.67
C MET A 82 -1.25 -14.13 9.15
N LEU A 83 -1.07 -13.32 8.10
CA LEU A 83 0.25 -13.04 7.53
C LEU A 83 1.14 -12.31 8.54
N SER A 84 0.59 -11.33 9.26
CA SER A 84 1.30 -10.59 10.30
C SER A 84 1.71 -11.49 11.46
N GLU A 85 0.81 -12.36 11.94
CA GLU A 85 1.11 -13.38 12.95
C GLU A 85 2.25 -14.31 12.50
N ALA A 86 2.20 -14.76 11.23
CA ALA A 86 3.20 -15.67 10.67
C ALA A 86 4.62 -15.08 10.63
N VAL A 87 4.76 -13.76 10.47
CA VAL A 87 6.06 -13.06 10.54
C VAL A 87 6.40 -12.61 11.98
N GLY A 88 5.58 -12.96 12.96
CA GLY A 88 5.81 -12.65 14.37
C GLY A 88 5.49 -11.19 14.75
N VAL A 89 4.57 -10.55 14.03
CA VAL A 89 3.99 -9.26 14.40
C VAL A 89 2.66 -9.52 15.09
N THR A 90 2.53 -9.10 16.37
CA THR A 90 1.35 -9.34 17.21
C THR A 90 1.13 -8.20 18.18
N GLY A 91 0.02 -8.20 18.91
CA GLY A 91 -0.28 -7.18 19.91
C GLY A 91 -0.46 -5.81 19.29
N HIS A 92 -0.04 -4.79 20.01
CA HIS A 92 -0.09 -3.39 19.55
C HIS A 92 0.88 -3.07 18.39
N ASP A 93 1.60 -4.08 17.87
CA ASP A 93 2.31 -3.95 16.61
C ASP A 93 1.40 -4.20 15.39
N ILE A 94 0.14 -4.56 15.61
CA ILE A 94 -0.90 -4.63 14.58
C ILE A 94 -1.91 -3.50 14.80
N MET A 95 -2.11 -2.68 13.77
CA MET A 95 -3.29 -1.82 13.59
C MET A 95 -4.28 -2.58 12.72
N PHE A 96 -5.50 -2.79 13.19
CA PHE A 96 -6.54 -3.43 12.39
C PHE A 96 -7.57 -2.38 11.96
N SER A 97 -7.42 -1.93 10.71
CA SER A 97 -8.28 -0.91 10.07
C SER A 97 -9.05 -1.53 8.91
N SER A 98 -10.28 -1.88 9.15
CA SER A 98 -11.21 -2.42 8.16
C SER A 98 -12.44 -1.53 8.02
N ASN A 99 -13.37 -1.86 7.13
CA ASN A 99 -14.58 -1.06 6.88
C ASN A 99 -15.83 -1.85 7.29
N ASP A 100 -16.44 -2.57 6.35
CA ASP A 100 -17.59 -3.46 6.61
C ASP A 100 -17.06 -4.80 7.20
N THR A 101 -16.57 -4.75 8.41
CA THR A 101 -15.73 -5.79 9.03
C THR A 101 -16.53 -7.06 9.39
N PRO A 102 -16.18 -8.24 8.86
CA PRO A 102 -16.75 -9.51 9.27
C PRO A 102 -16.45 -9.84 10.74
N ALA A 103 -17.32 -10.63 11.37
CA ALA A 103 -17.17 -11.00 12.78
C ALA A 103 -15.87 -11.77 13.05
N GLU A 104 -15.50 -12.70 12.17
CA GLU A 104 -14.28 -13.49 12.27
C GLU A 104 -13.00 -12.65 12.25
N ASP A 105 -12.99 -11.53 11.52
CA ASP A 105 -11.86 -10.62 11.47
C ASP A 105 -11.66 -9.93 12.83
N PHE A 106 -12.75 -9.48 13.48
CA PHE A 106 -12.68 -8.92 14.83
C PHE A 106 -12.21 -9.94 15.85
N VAL A 107 -12.70 -11.18 15.76
CA VAL A 107 -12.28 -12.28 16.65
C VAL A 107 -10.78 -12.55 16.55
N LEU A 108 -10.24 -12.57 15.33
CA LEU A 108 -8.81 -12.79 15.15
C LEU A 108 -7.98 -11.58 15.58
N ALA A 109 -8.43 -10.36 15.26
CA ALA A 109 -7.76 -9.12 15.67
C ALA A 109 -7.64 -9.04 17.20
N ASP A 110 -8.74 -9.30 17.93
CA ASP A 110 -8.76 -9.35 19.40
C ASP A 110 -7.84 -10.44 19.94
N LYS A 111 -7.93 -11.66 19.40
CA LYS A 111 -7.06 -12.79 19.79
C LYS A 111 -5.57 -12.46 19.65
N LEU A 112 -5.19 -11.72 18.61
CA LEU A 112 -3.81 -11.28 18.40
C LEU A 112 -3.42 -10.07 19.26
N GLY A 113 -4.38 -9.45 19.96
CA GLY A 113 -4.17 -8.24 20.75
C GLY A 113 -3.96 -6.99 19.90
N ALA A 114 -4.46 -6.97 18.66
CA ALA A 114 -4.32 -5.85 17.74
C ALA A 114 -5.07 -4.61 18.24
N ILE A 115 -4.59 -3.42 17.90
CA ILE A 115 -5.36 -2.18 18.07
C ILE A 115 -6.46 -2.16 17.01
N ILE A 116 -7.71 -2.23 17.43
CA ILE A 116 -8.87 -2.19 16.54
C ILE A 116 -9.26 -0.73 16.27
N ASN A 117 -9.38 -0.38 14.99
CA ASN A 117 -9.84 0.93 14.54
C ASN A 117 -11.26 0.80 13.96
N LEU A 118 -12.24 1.36 14.64
CA LEU A 118 -13.65 1.30 14.24
C LEU A 118 -13.97 2.33 13.17
N ASP A 119 -14.61 1.88 12.10
CA ASP A 119 -14.97 2.72 10.95
C ASP A 119 -16.30 3.48 11.15
N ASP A 120 -17.24 2.91 11.90
CA ASP A 120 -18.55 3.50 12.18
C ASP A 120 -18.99 3.26 13.63
N ILE A 121 -19.85 4.13 14.16
CA ILE A 121 -20.37 4.05 15.53
C ILE A 121 -21.17 2.76 15.77
N THR A 122 -21.84 2.23 14.76
CA THR A 122 -22.61 0.97 14.85
C THR A 122 -21.71 -0.25 15.06
N HIS A 123 -20.43 -0.12 14.72
CA HIS A 123 -19.45 -1.19 14.93
C HIS A 123 -19.13 -1.43 16.42
N ILE A 124 -19.43 -0.48 17.32
CA ILE A 124 -19.18 -0.63 18.77
C ILE A 124 -19.99 -1.79 19.33
N ASP A 125 -21.31 -1.78 19.11
CA ASP A 125 -22.19 -2.84 19.61
C ASP A 125 -21.94 -4.18 18.88
N PHE A 126 -21.58 -4.12 17.58
CA PHE A 126 -21.22 -5.31 16.82
C PHE A 126 -19.94 -5.95 17.35
N LEU A 127 -18.91 -5.15 17.63
CA LEU A 127 -17.65 -5.61 18.22
C LEU A 127 -17.90 -6.25 19.59
N GLU A 128 -18.55 -5.52 20.51
CA GLU A 128 -18.82 -6.03 21.86
C GLU A 128 -19.62 -7.33 21.82
N LYS A 129 -20.64 -7.44 20.97
CA LYS A 129 -21.41 -8.67 20.79
C LYS A 129 -20.56 -9.81 20.22
N THR A 130 -19.60 -9.50 19.38
CA THR A 130 -18.77 -10.49 18.67
C THR A 130 -17.68 -11.08 19.57
N ILE A 131 -16.95 -10.22 20.31
CA ILE A 131 -15.81 -10.65 21.14
C ILE A 131 -16.12 -10.67 22.65
N GLY A 132 -17.28 -10.14 23.07
CA GLY A 132 -17.75 -10.18 24.46
C GLY A 132 -17.26 -9.03 25.35
N HIS A 133 -16.46 -8.10 24.84
CA HIS A 133 -15.93 -6.95 25.57
C HIS A 133 -15.55 -5.82 24.60
N ILE A 134 -15.14 -4.66 25.14
CA ILE A 134 -14.46 -3.61 24.40
C ILE A 134 -12.99 -3.59 24.81
N PRO A 135 -12.02 -3.61 23.88
CA PRO A 135 -10.59 -3.53 24.19
C PRO A 135 -10.23 -2.26 24.99
N GLU A 136 -9.23 -2.37 25.89
CA GLU A 136 -8.77 -1.20 26.66
C GLU A 136 -8.17 -0.12 25.78
N THR A 137 -7.47 -0.49 24.69
CA THR A 137 -6.94 0.41 23.67
C THR A 137 -7.76 0.25 22.40
N ILE A 138 -8.39 1.33 21.95
CA ILE A 138 -9.24 1.31 20.76
C ILE A 138 -9.11 2.61 19.99
N SER A 139 -9.31 2.55 18.68
CA SER A 139 -9.27 3.70 17.77
C SER A 139 -10.58 3.85 17.01
N CYS A 140 -10.90 5.07 16.59
CA CYS A 140 -12.01 5.37 15.69
C CYS A 140 -11.53 6.17 14.49
N ARG A 141 -12.08 5.86 13.32
CA ARG A 141 -11.83 6.61 12.09
C ARG A 141 -12.74 7.82 12.04
N TYR A 142 -12.14 8.97 11.85
CA TYR A 142 -12.81 10.25 11.68
C TYR A 142 -12.97 10.62 10.21
N ASN A 143 -14.15 11.11 9.85
CA ASN A 143 -14.44 11.72 8.56
C ASN A 143 -14.81 13.19 8.78
N PRO A 144 -13.95 14.16 8.39
CA PRO A 144 -14.22 15.59 8.57
C PRO A 144 -15.28 16.15 7.60
N GLY A 145 -15.82 15.34 6.68
CA GLY A 145 -16.74 15.79 5.67
C GLY A 145 -16.13 16.82 4.73
N GLY A 146 -16.94 17.75 4.26
CA GLY A 146 -16.53 18.79 3.32
C GLY A 146 -15.56 19.85 3.86
N LEU A 147 -15.12 19.75 5.11
CA LEU A 147 -14.11 20.63 5.70
C LEU A 147 -12.70 20.37 5.16
N PHE A 148 -12.46 19.19 4.64
CA PHE A 148 -11.18 18.80 4.05
C PHE A 148 -11.31 18.63 2.54
N LYS A 149 -10.60 19.45 1.77
CA LYS A 149 -10.67 19.44 0.30
C LYS A 149 -9.29 19.10 -0.28
N ILE A 150 -9.03 17.83 -0.47
CA ILE A 150 -7.98 17.34 -1.36
C ILE A 150 -8.63 16.26 -2.21
N SER A 151 -8.95 16.58 -3.46
CA SER A 151 -9.40 15.59 -4.42
C SER A 151 -8.22 15.10 -5.27
N ASN A 152 -8.15 13.80 -5.48
CA ASN A 152 -7.41 13.20 -6.56
C ASN A 152 -8.29 12.11 -7.19
N ASP A 153 -7.93 11.64 -8.39
CA ASP A 153 -8.72 10.67 -9.15
C ASP A 153 -8.79 9.26 -8.49
N ILE A 154 -8.24 9.08 -7.29
CA ILE A 154 -8.15 7.79 -6.59
C ILE A 154 -9.17 7.68 -5.46
N MET A 155 -9.52 8.79 -4.82
CA MET A 155 -10.48 8.82 -3.70
C MET A 155 -11.48 9.97 -3.86
N ASP A 156 -12.71 9.70 -3.44
CA ASP A 156 -13.76 10.71 -3.32
C ASP A 156 -13.42 11.76 -2.26
N ASN A 157 -14.09 12.91 -2.34
CA ASN A 157 -14.05 13.87 -1.25
C ASN A 157 -14.58 13.21 0.04
N PRO A 158 -14.09 13.61 1.24
CA PRO A 158 -14.51 12.97 2.50
C PRO A 158 -16.02 12.90 2.70
N GLY A 159 -16.80 13.88 2.19
CA GLY A 159 -18.26 13.87 2.27
C GLY A 159 -18.95 12.77 1.44
N ASP A 160 -18.27 12.27 0.40
CA ASP A 160 -18.78 11.22 -0.50
C ASP A 160 -18.11 9.87 -0.22
N ALA A 161 -17.04 9.85 0.59
CA ALA A 161 -16.30 8.64 0.93
C ALA A 161 -17.12 7.75 1.91
N LYS A 162 -17.02 6.43 1.72
CA LYS A 162 -17.70 5.44 2.58
C LYS A 162 -17.08 5.25 3.96
N TYR A 163 -16.08 6.03 4.33
CA TYR A 163 -15.22 5.79 5.49
C TYR A 163 -15.42 6.80 6.59
N GLY A 164 -15.47 6.29 7.84
CA GLY A 164 -15.28 7.07 9.04
C GLY A 164 -16.53 7.77 9.58
N MET A 165 -16.46 8.07 10.87
CA MET A 165 -17.55 8.72 11.65
C MET A 165 -17.54 10.22 11.44
N THR A 166 -18.74 10.82 11.37
CA THR A 166 -18.89 12.28 11.38
C THR A 166 -18.40 12.89 12.71
N THR A 167 -18.31 14.21 12.75
CA THR A 167 -17.90 14.95 13.95
C THR A 167 -18.79 14.65 15.17
N GLU A 168 -20.10 14.52 14.96
CA GLU A 168 -21.08 14.19 16.01
C GLU A 168 -20.92 12.72 16.43
N GLN A 169 -20.93 11.80 15.48
CA GLN A 169 -20.81 10.36 15.73
C GLN A 169 -19.55 10.02 16.52
N ILE A 170 -18.38 10.58 16.16
CA ILE A 170 -17.12 10.24 16.81
C ILE A 170 -17.10 10.72 18.28
N THR A 171 -17.73 11.85 18.59
CA THR A 171 -17.86 12.33 19.97
C THR A 171 -18.70 11.38 20.82
N ASP A 172 -19.82 10.91 20.28
CA ASP A 172 -20.69 9.94 20.97
C ASP A 172 -20.02 8.57 21.06
N ALA A 173 -19.30 8.13 20.01
CA ALA A 173 -18.54 6.89 20.03
C ALA A 173 -17.53 6.85 21.17
N TYR A 174 -16.76 7.93 21.39
CA TYR A 174 -15.78 7.99 22.48
C TYR A 174 -16.43 7.97 23.88
N ARG A 175 -17.60 8.59 24.06
CA ARG A 175 -18.37 8.49 25.30
C ARG A 175 -18.82 7.05 25.57
N ILE A 176 -19.41 6.42 24.56
CA ILE A 176 -19.90 5.03 24.64
C ILE A 176 -18.74 4.07 24.94
N LEU A 177 -17.63 4.17 24.21
CA LEU A 177 -16.46 3.31 24.41
C LEU A 177 -15.86 3.48 25.81
N LYS A 178 -15.78 4.71 26.33
CA LYS A 178 -15.34 5.00 27.69
C LYS A 178 -16.25 4.34 28.73
N GLU A 179 -17.58 4.47 28.56
CA GLU A 179 -18.55 3.83 29.44
C GLU A 179 -18.46 2.28 29.41
N LYS A 180 -18.11 1.73 28.24
CA LYS A 180 -17.90 0.29 28.05
C LYS A 180 -16.51 -0.21 28.50
N GLY A 181 -15.66 0.67 29.03
CA GLY A 181 -14.38 0.29 29.71
C GLY A 181 -13.11 0.56 28.93
N ALA A 182 -13.15 1.18 27.76
CA ALA A 182 -11.96 1.63 27.05
C ALA A 182 -11.20 2.69 27.88
N LYS A 183 -9.87 2.64 27.87
CA LYS A 183 -8.99 3.49 28.69
C LYS A 183 -8.07 4.37 27.82
N GLU A 184 -7.56 3.83 26.74
CA GLU A 184 -6.64 4.49 25.81
C GLU A 184 -7.32 4.62 24.45
N PHE A 185 -7.29 5.80 23.89
CA PHE A 185 -8.04 6.13 22.66
C PHE A 185 -7.08 6.57 21.57
N GLY A 186 -7.27 6.02 20.37
CA GLY A 186 -6.64 6.48 19.15
C GLY A 186 -7.60 7.25 18.27
N LEU A 187 -7.10 8.21 17.51
CA LEU A 187 -7.84 8.94 16.48
C LEU A 187 -7.18 8.70 15.13
N HIS A 188 -7.97 8.27 14.15
CA HIS A 188 -7.49 7.91 12.83
C HIS A 188 -8.26 8.65 11.73
N ALA A 189 -7.64 8.99 10.62
CA ALA A 189 -8.33 9.37 9.38
C ALA A 189 -7.51 9.00 8.15
N PHE A 190 -8.19 8.56 7.10
CA PHE A 190 -7.59 8.30 5.79
C PHE A 190 -8.38 9.08 4.73
N LEU A 191 -7.84 10.20 4.26
CA LEU A 191 -8.58 11.18 3.46
C LEU A 191 -8.08 11.31 2.03
N ALA A 192 -6.91 10.78 1.70
CA ALA A 192 -6.35 10.82 0.35
C ALA A 192 -5.40 9.65 0.09
N SER A 193 -5.15 9.37 -1.18
CA SER A 193 -4.18 8.38 -1.64
C SER A 193 -3.34 8.96 -2.77
N ASN A 194 -2.03 8.68 -2.75
CA ASN A 194 -1.06 9.16 -3.73
C ASN A 194 -1.01 10.69 -3.86
N THR A 195 -0.91 11.39 -2.75
CA THR A 195 -0.79 12.85 -2.75
C THR A 195 0.69 13.24 -2.89
N VAL A 196 1.03 13.87 -4.02
CA VAL A 196 2.39 14.29 -4.34
C VAL A 196 2.56 15.77 -3.97
N THR A 197 2.51 16.05 -2.66
CA THR A 197 2.77 17.37 -2.06
C THR A 197 3.22 17.20 -0.61
N ASN A 198 4.12 18.06 -0.17
CA ASN A 198 4.60 18.07 1.22
C ASN A 198 3.57 18.62 2.22
N ASP A 199 2.50 19.26 1.74
CA ASP A 199 1.52 19.95 2.59
C ASP A 199 0.41 19.02 3.10
N TYR A 200 0.21 17.86 2.47
CA TYR A 200 -0.91 16.97 2.80
C TYR A 200 -0.90 16.53 4.26
N TYR A 201 0.21 15.98 4.75
CA TYR A 201 0.29 15.51 6.14
C TYR A 201 0.22 16.63 7.17
N PRO A 202 0.88 17.77 7.03
CA PRO A 202 0.67 18.91 7.94
C PRO A 202 -0.78 19.39 7.98
N MET A 203 -1.47 19.42 6.83
CA MET A 203 -2.90 19.79 6.77
C MET A 203 -3.78 18.74 7.45
N LEU A 204 -3.56 17.46 7.20
CA LEU A 204 -4.25 16.35 7.85
C LEU A 204 -4.01 16.36 9.37
N ALA A 205 -2.75 16.53 9.77
CA ALA A 205 -2.37 16.63 11.16
C ALA A 205 -3.11 17.75 11.89
N LYS A 206 -3.23 18.92 11.27
CA LYS A 206 -3.96 20.05 11.85
C LYS A 206 -5.41 19.67 12.14
N VAL A 207 -6.11 19.09 11.17
CA VAL A 207 -7.51 18.66 11.31
C VAL A 207 -7.64 17.63 12.43
N LEU A 208 -6.77 16.63 12.48
CA LEU A 208 -6.84 15.57 13.48
C LEU A 208 -6.45 16.05 14.88
N PHE A 209 -5.43 16.92 14.99
CA PHE A 209 -5.00 17.45 16.27
C PHE A 209 -6.05 18.37 16.89
N GLU A 210 -6.65 19.26 16.11
CA GLU A 210 -7.76 20.10 16.56
C GLU A 210 -8.96 19.25 17.00
N GLN A 211 -9.27 18.18 16.24
CA GLN A 211 -10.35 17.23 16.62
C GLN A 211 -10.00 16.43 17.88
N ALA A 212 -8.75 16.02 18.07
CA ALA A 212 -8.32 15.31 19.28
C ALA A 212 -8.44 16.20 20.53
N VAL A 213 -8.02 17.45 20.45
CA VAL A 213 -8.16 18.43 21.53
C VAL A 213 -9.65 18.63 21.89
N ARG A 214 -10.51 18.74 20.87
CA ARG A 214 -11.94 18.85 21.07
C ARG A 214 -12.51 17.61 21.76
N LEU A 215 -12.20 16.40 21.27
CA LEU A 215 -12.66 15.13 21.84
C LEU A 215 -12.23 14.98 23.30
N ALA A 216 -10.94 15.23 23.60
CA ALA A 216 -10.43 15.17 24.97
C ALA A 216 -11.19 16.12 25.90
N LYS A 217 -11.49 17.34 25.45
CA LYS A 217 -12.24 18.35 26.22
C LYS A 217 -13.71 17.96 26.43
N GLU A 218 -14.40 17.46 25.40
CA GLU A 218 -15.85 17.19 25.44
C GLU A 218 -16.18 15.84 26.11
N THR A 219 -15.26 14.87 26.08
CA THR A 219 -15.52 13.51 26.58
C THR A 219 -14.66 13.14 27.80
N GLY A 220 -13.61 13.92 28.05
CA GLY A 220 -12.64 13.63 29.12
C GLY A 220 -11.88 12.31 28.89
N VAL A 221 -11.71 11.87 27.63
CA VAL A 221 -10.87 10.73 27.28
C VAL A 221 -9.40 11.14 27.15
N HIS A 222 -8.50 10.20 27.38
CA HIS A 222 -7.09 10.37 27.07
C HIS A 222 -6.81 9.84 25.65
N ILE A 223 -6.41 10.74 24.76
CA ILE A 223 -5.97 10.38 23.40
C ILE A 223 -4.51 9.98 23.50
N LYS A 224 -4.22 8.69 23.33
CA LYS A 224 -2.88 8.14 23.40
C LYS A 224 -2.11 8.35 22.11
N PHE A 225 -2.76 8.14 20.97
CA PHE A 225 -2.12 8.29 19.66
C PHE A 225 -3.04 8.91 18.64
N ILE A 226 -2.44 9.52 17.62
CA ILE A 226 -3.12 10.00 16.43
C ILE A 226 -2.47 9.32 15.22
N ASN A 227 -3.28 8.62 14.44
CA ASN A 227 -2.85 7.89 13.25
C ASN A 227 -3.18 8.72 12.01
N LEU A 228 -2.15 9.22 11.34
CA LEU A 228 -2.25 9.98 10.09
C LEU A 228 -2.51 9.06 8.88
N SER A 229 -2.54 7.75 9.10
CA SER A 229 -2.77 6.74 8.07
C SER A 229 -1.75 6.80 6.91
N GLY A 230 -2.19 6.49 5.70
CA GLY A 230 -1.40 6.59 4.49
C GLY A 230 -1.62 7.89 3.73
N GLY A 231 -1.36 7.87 2.43
CA GLY A 231 -1.67 8.97 1.52
C GLY A 231 -0.47 9.68 0.92
N ILE A 232 0.72 9.61 1.54
CA ILE A 232 1.94 10.12 0.91
C ILE A 232 2.15 9.39 -0.42
N GLY A 233 2.18 10.17 -1.49
CA GLY A 233 2.32 9.67 -2.85
C GLY A 233 3.77 9.53 -3.30
N ILE A 234 3.92 9.00 -4.50
CA ILE A 234 5.19 8.87 -5.21
C ILE A 234 5.07 9.51 -6.60
N PRO A 235 6.15 10.04 -7.16
CA PRO A 235 6.14 10.59 -8.50
C PRO A 235 6.14 9.45 -9.53
N TYR A 236 4.97 9.09 -10.05
CA TYR A 236 4.89 8.08 -11.13
C TYR A 236 5.44 8.62 -12.45
N ARG A 237 5.25 9.91 -12.73
CA ARG A 237 5.72 10.55 -13.95
C ARG A 237 7.10 11.19 -13.75
N PRO A 238 7.95 11.22 -14.81
CA PRO A 238 9.28 11.81 -14.70
C PRO A 238 9.27 13.33 -14.45
N ASP A 239 8.17 14.01 -14.77
CA ASP A 239 7.97 15.46 -14.58
C ASP A 239 7.41 15.83 -13.19
N GLN A 240 7.06 14.85 -12.37
CA GLN A 240 6.63 15.06 -10.99
C GLN A 240 7.84 15.17 -10.05
N GLU A 241 7.75 16.09 -9.10
CA GLU A 241 8.72 16.18 -8.01
C GLU A 241 8.37 15.20 -6.88
N PRO A 242 9.35 14.49 -6.30
CA PRO A 242 9.11 13.60 -5.17
C PRO A 242 8.75 14.39 -3.91
N ASN A 243 7.98 13.78 -3.03
CA ASN A 243 7.77 14.29 -1.68
C ASN A 243 9.09 14.26 -0.91
N ASP A 244 9.32 15.32 -0.12
CA ASP A 244 10.40 15.41 0.85
C ASP A 244 9.89 14.97 2.22
N ILE A 245 10.28 13.77 2.65
CA ILE A 245 9.79 13.20 3.91
C ILE A 245 10.25 13.97 5.14
N TYR A 246 11.41 14.62 5.06
CA TYR A 246 11.90 15.46 6.15
C TYR A 246 11.10 16.75 6.28
N ALA A 247 10.78 17.39 5.14
CA ALA A 247 9.89 18.54 5.12
C ALA A 247 8.49 18.21 5.63
N ILE A 248 7.97 17.02 5.29
CA ILE A 248 6.70 16.50 5.79
C ILE A 248 6.77 16.30 7.32
N GLY A 249 7.79 15.61 7.82
CA GLY A 249 7.97 15.35 9.25
C GLY A 249 8.09 16.64 10.07
N GLU A 250 8.85 17.61 9.58
CA GLU A 250 8.98 18.93 10.22
C GLU A 250 7.67 19.74 10.16
N GLY A 251 6.93 19.62 9.06
CA GLY A 251 5.61 20.25 8.94
C GLY A 251 4.61 19.70 9.96
N VAL A 252 4.55 18.38 10.14
CA VAL A 252 3.72 17.73 11.16
C VAL A 252 4.16 18.13 12.58
N ARG A 253 5.47 18.18 12.83
CA ARG A 253 6.03 18.63 14.10
C ARG A 253 5.56 20.03 14.49
N LYS A 254 5.64 20.99 13.57
CA LYS A 254 5.18 22.36 13.80
C LYS A 254 3.72 22.40 14.23
N VAL A 255 2.86 21.68 13.52
CA VAL A 255 1.43 21.60 13.87
C VAL A 255 1.24 20.94 15.24
N TYR A 256 2.03 19.92 15.57
CA TYR A 256 2.01 19.27 16.88
C TYR A 256 2.35 20.25 18.01
N GLU A 257 3.42 21.03 17.84
CA GLU A 257 3.87 22.05 18.79
C GLU A 257 2.88 23.22 18.90
N GLU A 258 2.16 23.55 17.82
CA GLU A 258 1.16 24.62 17.80
C GLU A 258 -0.19 24.23 18.41
N VAL A 259 -0.62 22.98 18.29
CA VAL A 259 -1.98 22.54 18.64
C VAL A 259 -1.98 21.63 19.88
N LEU A 260 -1.21 20.55 19.89
CA LEU A 260 -1.28 19.56 20.98
C LEU A 260 -0.52 19.99 22.23
N VAL A 261 0.68 20.54 22.08
CA VAL A 261 1.50 20.93 23.24
C VAL A 261 0.80 21.98 24.10
N PRO A 262 0.22 23.07 23.55
CA PRO A 262 -0.50 24.06 24.36
C PRO A 262 -1.77 23.52 25.00
N ALA A 263 -2.36 22.47 24.42
CA ALA A 263 -3.53 21.78 24.97
C ALA A 263 -3.18 20.78 26.11
N GLY A 264 -1.90 20.64 26.45
CA GLY A 264 -1.42 19.68 27.45
C GLY A 264 -1.40 18.23 26.93
N MET A 265 -1.37 18.04 25.61
CA MET A 265 -1.37 16.75 24.92
C MET A 265 -0.02 16.45 24.24
N GLY A 266 1.06 16.94 24.82
CA GLY A 266 2.42 16.75 24.30
C GLY A 266 3.00 15.33 24.45
N ASP A 267 2.22 14.40 25.00
CA ASP A 267 2.51 12.98 25.14
C ASP A 267 1.86 12.11 24.05
N VAL A 268 1.07 12.68 23.16
CA VAL A 268 0.38 11.95 22.11
C VAL A 268 1.37 11.38 21.10
N GLU A 269 1.26 10.08 20.85
CA GLU A 269 2.07 9.35 19.87
C GLU A 269 1.53 9.58 18.45
N ILE A 270 2.42 9.64 17.46
CA ILE A 270 2.04 9.79 16.04
C ILE A 270 2.27 8.47 15.32
N TYR A 271 1.22 8.00 14.65
CA TYR A 271 1.26 6.78 13.83
C TYR A 271 1.01 7.10 12.36
N THR A 272 1.56 6.27 11.50
CA THR A 272 1.36 6.30 10.05
C THR A 272 1.09 4.89 9.51
N GLU A 273 0.36 4.80 8.38
CA GLU A 273 0.03 3.54 7.71
C GLU A 273 0.42 3.63 6.23
N LEU A 274 1.71 3.82 5.99
CA LEU A 274 2.22 4.01 4.63
C LEU A 274 2.37 2.67 3.91
N GLY A 275 1.87 2.58 2.70
CA GLY A 275 2.06 1.43 1.82
C GLY A 275 2.80 1.81 0.55
N ARG A 276 2.19 2.67 -0.26
CA ARG A 276 2.74 3.10 -1.54
C ARG A 276 4.10 3.78 -1.40
N TYR A 277 4.23 4.70 -0.47
CA TYR A 277 5.47 5.39 -0.18
C TYR A 277 6.57 4.41 0.22
N MET A 278 6.22 3.37 1.00
CA MET A 278 7.19 2.41 1.52
C MET A 278 7.77 1.49 0.44
N MET A 279 6.95 1.05 -0.51
CA MET A 279 7.30 -0.03 -1.44
C MET A 279 7.25 0.37 -2.91
N GLY A 280 6.40 1.33 -3.29
CA GLY A 280 6.11 1.64 -4.68
C GLY A 280 7.35 1.83 -5.55
N PRO A 281 8.28 2.77 -5.21
CA PRO A 281 9.46 3.06 -6.01
C PRO A 281 10.50 1.92 -6.01
N TYR A 282 10.43 1.03 -5.02
CA TYR A 282 11.41 -0.03 -4.77
C TYR A 282 10.93 -1.38 -5.32
N GLY A 283 9.98 -1.37 -6.25
CA GLY A 283 9.57 -2.55 -7.00
C GLY A 283 9.22 -2.21 -8.43
N GLY A 284 9.59 -3.10 -9.34
CA GLY A 284 9.29 -3.01 -10.77
C GLY A 284 8.78 -4.33 -11.31
N LEU A 285 8.01 -4.25 -12.40
CA LEU A 285 7.62 -5.42 -13.19
C LEU A 285 8.59 -5.56 -14.36
N VAL A 286 9.33 -6.67 -14.39
CA VAL A 286 10.22 -7.03 -15.49
C VAL A 286 9.47 -7.90 -16.47
N THR A 287 9.47 -7.52 -17.74
CA THR A 287 8.77 -8.22 -18.82
C THR A 287 9.58 -8.20 -20.11
N LYS A 288 9.28 -9.09 -21.03
CA LYS A 288 9.99 -9.26 -22.29
C LYS A 288 9.09 -8.93 -23.47
N ALA A 289 9.60 -8.19 -24.44
CA ALA A 289 8.94 -7.96 -25.73
C ALA A 289 8.92 -9.27 -26.53
N ILE A 290 7.72 -9.74 -26.88
CA ILE A 290 7.51 -11.03 -27.57
C ILE A 290 6.83 -10.90 -28.91
N HIS A 291 6.12 -9.80 -29.17
CA HIS A 291 5.41 -9.54 -30.41
C HIS A 291 5.43 -8.07 -30.81
N GLU A 292 5.38 -7.83 -32.11
CA GLU A 292 5.06 -6.54 -32.75
C GLU A 292 3.76 -6.67 -33.53
N LYS A 293 2.98 -5.59 -33.53
CA LYS A 293 1.79 -5.49 -34.39
C LYS A 293 1.77 -4.12 -35.04
N HIS A 294 1.64 -4.11 -36.35
CA HIS A 294 1.58 -2.92 -37.20
C HIS A 294 0.16 -2.82 -37.78
N THR A 295 -0.69 -2.00 -37.16
CA THR A 295 -2.07 -1.78 -37.57
C THR A 295 -2.26 -0.28 -37.84
N TYR A 296 -3.30 0.34 -37.30
CA TYR A 296 -3.43 1.80 -37.26
C TYR A 296 -2.51 2.45 -36.20
N LYS A 297 -1.90 1.64 -35.36
CA LYS A 297 -0.90 1.99 -34.33
C LYS A 297 0.20 0.95 -34.31
N GLU A 298 1.31 1.32 -33.72
CA GLU A 298 2.42 0.42 -33.44
C GLU A 298 2.27 -0.16 -32.04
N TYR A 299 2.22 -1.49 -31.94
CA TYR A 299 2.10 -2.22 -30.67
C TYR A 299 3.33 -3.05 -30.39
N ILE A 300 3.77 -2.99 -29.13
CA ILE A 300 4.70 -3.97 -28.57
C ILE A 300 3.93 -4.87 -27.63
N GLY A 301 3.81 -6.15 -27.98
CA GLY A 301 3.25 -7.18 -27.12
C GLY A 301 4.31 -7.74 -26.18
N VAL A 302 4.02 -7.73 -24.88
CA VAL A 302 4.91 -8.28 -23.85
C VAL A 302 4.35 -9.54 -23.23
N ASP A 303 5.19 -10.34 -22.55
CA ASP A 303 4.75 -11.56 -21.86
C ASP A 303 4.01 -11.29 -20.53
N ALA A 304 4.14 -10.10 -19.96
CA ALA A 304 3.24 -9.63 -18.89
C ALA A 304 1.87 -9.20 -19.43
N CYS A 305 0.89 -9.11 -18.54
CA CYS A 305 -0.44 -8.57 -18.83
C CYS A 305 -1.03 -7.89 -17.57
N ALA A 306 -2.24 -7.36 -17.66
CA ALA A 306 -2.89 -6.67 -16.53
C ALA A 306 -3.08 -7.57 -15.29
N VAL A 307 -3.01 -8.89 -15.42
CA VAL A 307 -2.94 -9.82 -14.27
C VAL A 307 -1.74 -9.53 -13.36
N ASN A 308 -0.62 -9.10 -13.95
CA ASN A 308 0.61 -8.76 -13.22
C ASN A 308 0.58 -7.31 -12.69
N LEU A 309 -0.02 -6.38 -13.44
CA LEU A 309 -0.13 -4.97 -13.05
C LEU A 309 -1.41 -4.36 -13.65
N MET A 310 -2.49 -4.40 -12.87
CA MET A 310 -3.81 -3.98 -13.37
C MET A 310 -4.02 -2.46 -13.44
N ARG A 311 -3.24 -1.68 -12.70
CA ARG A 311 -3.48 -0.25 -12.52
C ARG A 311 -3.54 0.55 -13.81
N PRO A 312 -2.68 0.35 -14.83
CA PRO A 312 -2.83 1.02 -16.12
C PRO A 312 -4.15 0.69 -16.81
N ALA A 313 -4.55 -0.58 -16.81
CA ALA A 313 -5.77 -1.05 -17.46
C ALA A 313 -7.06 -0.54 -16.79
N MET A 314 -7.09 -0.52 -15.45
CA MET A 314 -8.31 -0.21 -14.69
C MET A 314 -8.44 1.30 -14.38
N TYR A 315 -7.34 1.97 -14.08
CA TYR A 315 -7.36 3.36 -13.63
C TYR A 315 -6.73 4.33 -14.64
N GLY A 316 -6.23 3.84 -15.79
CA GLY A 316 -5.41 4.67 -16.67
C GLY A 316 -4.11 5.15 -16.02
N ALA A 317 -3.66 4.47 -14.96
CA ALA A 317 -2.52 4.90 -14.18
C ALA A 317 -1.23 4.86 -15.00
N TYR A 318 -0.46 5.92 -14.91
CA TYR A 318 0.85 5.97 -15.54
C TYR A 318 1.86 5.15 -14.75
N HIS A 319 2.60 4.30 -15.45
CA HIS A 319 3.86 3.72 -15.00
C HIS A 319 4.95 4.02 -16.03
N HIS A 320 6.11 4.47 -15.57
CA HIS A 320 7.24 4.70 -16.45
C HIS A 320 7.78 3.35 -16.97
N ILE A 321 8.21 3.33 -18.23
CA ILE A 321 8.77 2.14 -18.86
C ILE A 321 10.18 2.47 -19.33
N THR A 322 11.15 1.69 -18.89
CA THR A 322 12.53 1.72 -19.40
C THR A 322 12.78 0.47 -20.22
N VAL A 323 13.34 0.64 -21.43
CA VAL A 323 13.86 -0.47 -22.22
C VAL A 323 15.29 -0.68 -21.77
N LEU A 324 15.57 -1.82 -21.12
CA LEU A 324 16.85 -2.10 -20.49
C LEU A 324 17.98 -2.18 -21.54
N GLY A 325 19.08 -1.48 -21.26
CA GLY A 325 20.19 -1.31 -22.16
C GLY A 325 19.99 -0.25 -23.24
N LYS A 326 18.84 0.48 -23.20
CA LYS A 326 18.52 1.60 -24.10
C LYS A 326 18.10 2.87 -23.34
N GLU A 327 18.54 3.00 -22.07
CA GLU A 327 18.13 4.06 -21.13
C GLU A 327 18.45 5.48 -21.64
N ASP A 328 19.50 5.61 -22.42
CA ASP A 328 19.96 6.89 -22.98
C ASP A 328 19.67 7.01 -24.48
N ALA A 329 18.97 6.04 -25.08
CA ALA A 329 18.59 6.09 -26.49
C ALA A 329 17.43 7.06 -26.74
N PRO A 330 17.34 7.65 -27.97
CA PRO A 330 16.22 8.55 -28.31
C PRO A 330 14.87 7.87 -28.15
N CYS A 331 13.93 8.54 -27.47
CA CYS A 331 12.53 8.11 -27.39
C CYS A 331 11.76 8.68 -28.61
N ASP A 332 12.00 8.12 -29.79
CA ASP A 332 11.49 8.62 -31.07
C ASP A 332 10.45 7.68 -31.73
N HIS A 333 10.12 6.56 -31.06
CA HIS A 333 9.09 5.62 -31.50
C HIS A 333 7.86 5.71 -30.60
N LYS A 334 6.68 5.79 -31.23
CA LYS A 334 5.40 5.84 -30.53
C LYS A 334 4.78 4.47 -30.48
N TYR A 335 4.60 3.91 -29.28
CA TYR A 335 4.04 2.59 -29.06
C TYR A 335 2.85 2.58 -28.10
N ASP A 336 1.91 1.64 -28.34
CA ASP A 336 1.11 1.03 -27.29
C ASP A 336 1.84 -0.22 -26.80
N VAL A 337 2.09 -0.35 -25.50
CA VAL A 337 2.68 -1.56 -24.89
C VAL A 337 1.56 -2.38 -24.28
N SER A 338 1.33 -3.58 -24.78
CA SER A 338 0.15 -4.39 -24.48
C SER A 338 0.46 -5.79 -24.00
N GLY A 339 -0.42 -6.33 -23.15
CA GLY A 339 -0.41 -7.72 -22.73
C GLY A 339 -1.25 -8.64 -23.63
N SER A 340 -1.53 -9.83 -23.14
CA SER A 340 -2.16 -10.92 -23.92
C SER A 340 -3.60 -11.24 -23.49
N LEU A 341 -4.25 -10.41 -22.68
CA LEU A 341 -5.64 -10.61 -22.28
C LEU A 341 -6.61 -10.29 -23.43
N CYS A 342 -7.75 -10.99 -23.45
CA CYS A 342 -8.89 -10.64 -24.31
C CYS A 342 -9.64 -9.41 -23.75
N GLU A 343 -8.89 -8.39 -23.37
CA GLU A 343 -9.34 -7.12 -22.79
C GLU A 343 -8.61 -5.99 -23.50
N ASN A 344 -9.36 -5.13 -24.18
CA ASN A 344 -8.76 -4.03 -24.96
C ASN A 344 -7.93 -3.05 -24.13
N ASN A 345 -8.24 -2.94 -22.84
CA ASN A 345 -7.52 -2.08 -21.91
C ASN A 345 -6.26 -2.72 -21.31
N ASP A 346 -5.93 -3.97 -21.69
CA ASP A 346 -4.68 -4.63 -21.27
C ASP A 346 -3.46 -3.98 -21.93
N LYS A 347 -3.17 -2.75 -21.49
CA LYS A 347 -2.09 -1.91 -21.98
C LYS A 347 -1.35 -1.26 -20.82
N PHE A 348 -0.05 -1.40 -20.81
CA PHE A 348 0.84 -0.73 -19.86
C PHE A 348 1.15 0.71 -20.26
N ALA A 349 1.06 1.00 -21.55
CA ALA A 349 1.24 2.35 -22.11
C ALA A 349 0.41 2.52 -23.38
N ILE A 350 -0.04 3.74 -23.63
CA ILE A 350 -0.79 4.15 -24.81
C ILE A 350 -0.10 5.38 -25.39
N ASP A 351 0.15 5.38 -26.71
CA ASP A 351 0.81 6.46 -27.45
C ASP A 351 2.11 6.95 -26.76
N ARG A 352 2.87 6.01 -26.18
CA ARG A 352 4.07 6.32 -25.43
C ARG A 352 5.29 6.46 -26.34
N MET A 353 6.00 7.57 -26.22
CA MET A 353 7.31 7.75 -26.86
C MET A 353 8.36 6.95 -26.07
N LEU A 354 8.99 5.98 -26.74
CA LEU A 354 10.00 5.08 -26.17
C LEU A 354 11.16 4.92 -27.17
N PRO A 355 12.33 4.44 -26.74
CA PRO A 355 13.35 3.95 -27.66
C PRO A 355 12.79 2.85 -28.55
N LYS A 356 13.43 2.62 -29.71
CA LYS A 356 13.09 1.46 -30.54
C LYS A 356 13.16 0.18 -29.72
N ILE A 357 12.06 -0.57 -29.69
CA ILE A 357 11.97 -1.86 -29.01
C ILE A 357 12.08 -2.97 -30.05
N ASP A 358 13.00 -3.89 -29.83
CA ASP A 358 13.16 -5.08 -30.65
C ASP A 358 12.61 -6.30 -29.90
N ILE A 359 12.13 -7.31 -30.64
CA ILE A 359 11.68 -8.57 -30.03
C ILE A 359 12.82 -9.19 -29.23
N GLY A 360 12.57 -9.51 -27.98
CA GLY A 360 13.56 -10.04 -27.04
C GLY A 360 14.09 -9.00 -26.06
N ASP A 361 13.83 -7.71 -26.26
CA ASP A 361 14.19 -6.67 -25.30
C ASP A 361 13.45 -6.87 -23.97
N TYR A 362 14.13 -6.58 -22.88
CA TYR A 362 13.51 -6.52 -21.55
C TYR A 362 13.05 -5.10 -21.23
N LEU A 363 11.83 -5.00 -20.71
CA LEU A 363 11.25 -3.76 -20.25
C LEU A 363 11.12 -3.80 -18.72
N PHE A 364 11.52 -2.71 -18.08
CA PHE A 364 11.30 -2.48 -16.66
C PHE A 364 10.16 -1.47 -16.48
N ILE A 365 9.03 -1.92 -15.93
CA ILE A 365 7.88 -1.09 -15.62
C ILE A 365 8.01 -0.63 -14.16
N HIS A 366 8.28 0.66 -13.98
CA HIS A 366 8.63 1.25 -12.68
C HIS A 366 7.46 1.35 -11.72
N ASP A 367 7.78 1.60 -10.45
CA ASP A 367 6.83 1.96 -9.37
C ASP A 367 5.73 0.90 -9.16
N ALA A 368 6.05 -0.37 -9.41
CA ALA A 368 5.13 -1.49 -9.27
C ALA A 368 5.25 -2.22 -7.93
N GLY A 369 6.05 -1.70 -6.98
CA GLY A 369 6.30 -2.32 -5.70
C GLY A 369 5.13 -2.27 -4.71
N ALA A 370 4.16 -1.40 -4.95
CA ALA A 370 2.93 -1.30 -4.17
C ALA A 370 1.70 -1.31 -5.08
N HIS A 371 0.64 -2.02 -4.67
CA HIS A 371 -0.59 -2.15 -5.47
C HIS A 371 -0.34 -2.67 -6.89
N GLY A 372 0.76 -3.40 -7.07
CA GLY A 372 1.11 -4.13 -8.29
C GLY A 372 0.66 -5.58 -8.16
N PHE A 373 1.52 -6.46 -7.64
CA PHE A 373 1.19 -7.86 -7.44
C PHE A 373 -0.07 -8.06 -6.56
N SER A 374 -0.24 -7.27 -5.50
CA SER A 374 -1.34 -7.40 -4.54
C SER A 374 -2.73 -7.24 -5.17
N MET A 375 -2.86 -6.43 -6.21
CA MET A 375 -4.12 -6.22 -6.94
C MET A 375 -4.30 -7.18 -8.12
N GLY A 376 -3.45 -8.18 -8.26
CA GLY A 376 -3.53 -9.15 -9.35
C GLY A 376 -4.76 -10.05 -9.28
N TYR A 377 -5.14 -10.61 -10.42
CA TYR A 377 -6.29 -11.48 -10.64
C TYR A 377 -5.96 -12.53 -11.72
N ASN A 378 -6.90 -13.42 -12.06
CA ASN A 378 -6.67 -14.50 -13.03
C ASN A 378 -7.62 -14.44 -14.24
N TYR A 379 -7.78 -13.29 -14.88
CA TYR A 379 -8.58 -13.18 -16.09
C TYR A 379 -7.96 -13.97 -17.26
N ASN A 380 -8.78 -14.53 -18.13
CA ASN A 380 -8.39 -15.47 -19.20
C ASN A 380 -7.60 -16.72 -18.69
N GLY A 381 -7.68 -17.07 -17.43
CA GLY A 381 -6.89 -18.15 -16.84
C GLY A 381 -5.38 -17.87 -16.82
N LYS A 382 -4.95 -16.63 -16.96
CA LYS A 382 -3.55 -16.26 -16.84
C LYS A 382 -3.08 -16.41 -15.39
N LEU A 383 -1.88 -16.95 -15.24
CA LEU A 383 -1.26 -17.23 -13.95
C LEU A 383 -0.47 -16.00 -13.47
N ARG A 384 -0.43 -15.82 -12.17
CA ARG A 384 0.30 -14.71 -11.54
C ARG A 384 1.80 -15.00 -11.55
N SER A 385 2.60 -13.96 -11.72
CA SER A 385 4.05 -14.03 -11.82
C SER A 385 4.74 -14.29 -10.47
N ALA A 386 6.04 -14.59 -10.51
CA ALA A 386 6.87 -14.63 -9.32
C ALA A 386 7.12 -13.23 -8.75
N GLU A 387 7.49 -13.19 -7.46
CA GLU A 387 8.09 -12.02 -6.80
C GLU A 387 9.52 -12.38 -6.38
N LEU A 388 10.47 -11.53 -6.75
CA LEU A 388 11.90 -11.69 -6.48
C LEU A 388 12.41 -10.48 -5.67
N LEU A 389 13.40 -10.72 -4.82
CA LEU A 389 14.08 -9.69 -4.03
C LEU A 389 15.53 -9.59 -4.45
N LEU A 390 15.95 -8.44 -4.94
CA LEU A 390 17.34 -8.09 -5.14
C LEU A 390 17.93 -7.68 -3.78
N ARG A 391 18.81 -8.53 -3.26
CA ARG A 391 19.46 -8.35 -1.96
C ARG A 391 20.53 -7.27 -2.02
N GLU A 392 20.90 -6.71 -0.87
CA GLU A 392 21.98 -5.70 -0.78
C GLU A 392 23.34 -6.21 -1.29
N ASP A 393 23.58 -7.52 -1.21
CA ASP A 393 24.81 -8.15 -1.74
C ASP A 393 24.79 -8.44 -3.24
N GLY A 394 23.70 -8.07 -3.92
CA GLY A 394 23.48 -8.29 -5.35
C GLY A 394 22.91 -9.67 -5.71
N SER A 395 22.72 -10.56 -4.74
CA SER A 395 22.04 -11.83 -4.96
C SER A 395 20.54 -11.64 -5.17
N VAL A 396 19.88 -12.62 -5.79
CA VAL A 396 18.42 -12.57 -6.02
C VAL A 396 17.76 -13.75 -5.31
N GLN A 397 16.78 -13.44 -4.48
CA GLN A 397 16.00 -14.40 -3.74
C GLN A 397 14.57 -14.45 -4.26
N MET A 398 14.04 -15.64 -4.54
CA MET A 398 12.63 -15.83 -4.79
C MET A 398 11.87 -15.70 -3.46
N ILE A 399 10.97 -14.70 -3.37
CA ILE A 399 10.14 -14.42 -2.19
C ILE A 399 8.68 -14.82 -2.38
N ARG A 400 8.28 -15.14 -3.61
CA ARG A 400 7.05 -15.83 -3.99
C ARG A 400 7.28 -16.51 -5.33
N ARG A 401 6.96 -17.79 -5.43
CA ARG A 401 6.99 -18.48 -6.73
C ARG A 401 5.85 -18.01 -7.65
N ALA A 402 6.02 -18.15 -8.93
CA ALA A 402 4.91 -18.00 -9.87
C ALA A 402 3.82 -19.05 -9.61
N GLU A 403 2.58 -18.71 -9.94
CA GLU A 403 1.50 -19.68 -9.97
C GLU A 403 1.75 -20.73 -11.05
N THR A 404 1.28 -21.93 -10.77
CA THR A 404 1.20 -23.05 -11.69
C THR A 404 -0.26 -23.36 -12.02
N PRO A 405 -0.57 -24.15 -13.06
CA PRO A 405 -1.94 -24.60 -13.30
C PRO A 405 -2.59 -25.27 -12.07
N SER A 406 -1.80 -25.95 -11.24
CA SER A 406 -2.31 -26.55 -10.00
C SER A 406 -2.86 -25.52 -9.01
N ASP A 407 -2.24 -24.34 -8.92
CA ASP A 407 -2.74 -23.25 -8.07
C ASP A 407 -4.06 -22.70 -8.59
N TYR A 408 -4.16 -22.50 -9.91
CA TYR A 408 -5.39 -22.03 -10.55
C TYR A 408 -6.56 -22.99 -10.37
N PHE A 409 -6.29 -24.30 -10.40
CA PHE A 409 -7.30 -25.35 -10.24
C PHE A 409 -7.48 -25.85 -8.79
N ALA A 410 -6.76 -25.30 -7.82
CA ALA A 410 -6.76 -25.79 -6.43
C ALA A 410 -8.15 -25.81 -5.79
N THR A 411 -9.03 -24.88 -6.19
CA THR A 411 -10.41 -24.76 -5.64
C THR A 411 -11.43 -25.63 -6.37
N PHE A 412 -11.04 -26.42 -7.38
CA PHE A 412 -11.92 -27.34 -8.12
C PHE A 412 -11.86 -28.76 -7.58
N ASP A 413 -11.48 -28.98 -6.34
CA ASP A 413 -11.42 -30.28 -5.67
C ASP A 413 -12.80 -30.95 -5.52
N CYS A 414 -13.87 -30.14 -5.50
CA CYS A 414 -15.27 -30.61 -5.48
C CYS A 414 -15.75 -31.20 -6.82
N PHE A 415 -14.97 -31.16 -7.90
CA PHE A 415 -15.35 -31.63 -9.21
C PHE A 415 -14.33 -32.63 -9.78
N PRO A 416 -14.74 -33.77 -10.38
CA PRO A 416 -13.80 -34.83 -10.83
C PRO A 416 -12.74 -34.38 -11.84
N ILE A 417 -13.00 -33.29 -12.58
CA ILE A 417 -12.07 -32.71 -13.54
C ILE A 417 -10.88 -32.05 -12.88
N GLY A 418 -11.07 -31.43 -11.68
CA GLY A 418 -9.99 -30.81 -10.92
C GLY A 418 -8.87 -31.79 -10.61
N ALA A 419 -9.21 -32.99 -10.17
CA ALA A 419 -8.23 -34.05 -9.88
C ALA A 419 -7.42 -34.49 -11.10
N LYS A 420 -7.94 -34.35 -12.33
CA LYS A 420 -7.22 -34.67 -13.56
C LYS A 420 -6.29 -33.55 -14.02
N LEU A 421 -6.63 -32.30 -13.72
CA LEU A 421 -5.85 -31.12 -14.11
C LEU A 421 -4.65 -30.90 -13.17
N ILE A 422 -4.82 -31.21 -11.89
CA ILE A 422 -3.76 -31.09 -10.86
C ILE A 422 -2.63 -32.13 -11.06
N LYS A 423 -2.93 -33.26 -11.70
CA LYS A 423 -1.97 -34.38 -11.92
C LYS A 423 -1.12 -34.25 -13.19
N LYS A 424 -1.26 -33.19 -13.96
CA LYS A 424 -0.43 -32.89 -15.13
C LYS A 424 0.63 -31.85 -14.79
#